data_001f5ef398d277d04c4e24e871bbc523
#
_entry.id   001f5ef398d277d04c4e24e871bbc523
#
_cell.length_a   1.000
_cell.length_b   1.000
_cell.length_c   1.000
_cell.angle_alpha   90.00
_cell.angle_beta   90.00
_cell.angle_gamma   90.00
#
_symmetry.space_group_name_H-M   'P 1'
#
loop_
_entity.id
_entity.type
_entity.pdbx_description
1 polymer ?
#
loop_
_entity_poly.entity_id
_entity_poly.type
_entity_poly.pdbx_seq_one_letter_code
_entity_poly.pdbx_strand_id
1 'polypeptide(L)'
;MDWKRLVQFALLGSSDLQPYAILLVRVLLGLFFAIAGANKLFVAGRRQIMYETLVKAKVPFPHPMTYFVSVVEFVGGSLLTVGFLSSLACVALLVDMLVAILTTRLSAMPKGLSPLNWLDDFLYLPEVLYVLFFIWLICSGPGKLSVDYWLAADGNHMSEKSAYRGLTSP
;
A
#
# COMPACT_ATOMS: atom_id res chain seq x y z
N MET A 1 -34.78 -5.90 13.46
CA MET A 1 -33.91 -5.41 12.40
C MET A 1 -34.79 -5.08 11.20
N ASP A 2 -34.88 -3.78 10.82
CA ASP A 2 -35.82 -3.34 9.79
C ASP A 2 -35.41 -3.84 8.41
N TRP A 3 -36.36 -4.46 7.68
CA TRP A 3 -36.16 -4.94 6.31
C TRP A 3 -35.52 -3.88 5.40
N LYS A 4 -35.93 -2.62 5.54
CA LYS A 4 -35.37 -1.50 4.77
C LYS A 4 -33.86 -1.31 5.02
N ARG A 5 -33.40 -1.47 6.27
CA ARG A 5 -31.97 -1.38 6.62
C ARG A 5 -31.18 -2.55 6.05
N LEU A 6 -31.76 -3.76 6.03
CA LEU A 6 -31.13 -4.92 5.39
C LEU A 6 -30.97 -4.72 3.89
N VAL A 7 -32.01 -4.22 3.21
CA VAL A 7 -31.95 -3.92 1.77
C VAL A 7 -30.97 -2.80 1.48
N GLN A 8 -30.93 -1.73 2.29
CA GLN A 8 -29.94 -0.66 2.15
C GLN A 8 -28.53 -1.19 2.34
N PHE A 9 -28.29 -2.00 3.36
CA PHE A 9 -26.99 -2.61 3.59
C PHE A 9 -26.56 -3.52 2.43
N ALA A 10 -27.47 -4.33 1.90
CA ALA A 10 -27.20 -5.24 0.78
C ALA A 10 -26.92 -4.51 -0.54
N LEU A 11 -27.55 -3.35 -0.77
CA LEU A 11 -27.42 -2.59 -2.02
C LEU A 11 -26.31 -1.52 -1.97
N LEU A 12 -26.12 -0.86 -0.83
CA LEU A 12 -25.24 0.31 -0.69
C LEU A 12 -24.03 0.06 0.23
N GLY A 13 -24.00 -1.09 0.91
CA GLY A 13 -23.02 -1.35 1.96
C GLY A 13 -23.27 -0.47 3.20
N SER A 14 -22.30 -0.39 4.10
CA SER A 14 -22.36 0.47 5.29
C SER A 14 -21.25 1.51 5.26
N SER A 15 -21.66 2.78 5.16
CA SER A 15 -20.72 3.92 5.29
C SER A 15 -20.04 3.97 6.66
N ASP A 16 -20.71 3.46 7.70
CA ASP A 16 -20.20 3.48 9.07
C ASP A 16 -19.06 2.48 9.27
N LEU A 17 -19.00 1.41 8.48
CA LEU A 17 -17.95 0.40 8.51
C LEU A 17 -16.73 0.76 7.64
N GLN A 18 -16.88 1.71 6.73
CA GLN A 18 -15.81 2.10 5.80
C GLN A 18 -14.49 2.49 6.50
N PRO A 19 -14.48 3.30 7.60
CA PRO A 19 -13.22 3.63 8.29
C PRO A 19 -12.50 2.42 8.86
N TYR A 20 -13.25 1.43 9.34
CA TYR A 20 -12.68 0.18 9.87
C TYR A 20 -12.15 -0.72 8.76
N ALA A 21 -12.82 -0.76 7.61
CA ALA A 21 -12.34 -1.50 6.44
C ALA A 21 -11.02 -0.91 5.91
N ILE A 22 -10.92 0.42 5.82
CA ILE A 22 -9.68 1.11 5.44
C ILE A 22 -8.57 0.80 6.44
N LEU A 23 -8.85 0.88 7.75
CA LEU A 23 -7.88 0.54 8.79
C LEU A 23 -7.38 -0.90 8.64
N LEU A 24 -8.29 -1.85 8.49
CA LEU A 24 -7.97 -3.27 8.38
C LEU A 24 -7.05 -3.54 7.19
N VAL A 25 -7.43 -3.08 5.99
CA VAL A 25 -6.64 -3.27 4.77
C VAL A 25 -5.28 -2.59 4.91
N ARG A 26 -5.22 -1.36 5.40
CA ARG A 26 -3.99 -0.62 5.62
C ARG A 26 -3.03 -1.33 6.57
N VAL A 27 -3.53 -1.78 7.73
CA VAL A 27 -2.71 -2.47 8.73
C VAL A 27 -2.22 -3.81 8.21
N LEU A 28 -3.07 -4.62 7.58
CA LEU A 28 -2.68 -5.93 7.05
C LEU A 28 -1.65 -5.80 5.92
N LEU A 29 -1.87 -4.89 4.96
CA LEU A 29 -0.90 -4.64 3.90
C LEU A 29 0.41 -4.08 4.45
N GLY A 30 0.32 -3.11 5.35
CA GLY A 30 1.49 -2.52 5.98
C GLY A 30 2.33 -3.55 6.72
N LEU A 31 1.72 -4.39 7.55
CA LEU A 31 2.39 -5.48 8.25
C LEU A 31 3.01 -6.50 7.28
N PHE A 32 2.28 -6.87 6.22
CA PHE A 32 2.80 -7.80 5.23
C PHE A 32 4.10 -7.27 4.62
N PHE A 33 4.12 -6.02 4.13
CA PHE A 33 5.32 -5.43 3.53
C PHE A 33 6.42 -5.17 4.55
N ALA A 34 6.10 -4.71 5.76
CA ALA A 34 7.09 -4.53 6.83
C ALA A 34 7.79 -5.85 7.18
N ILE A 35 7.04 -6.94 7.35
CA ILE A 35 7.61 -8.26 7.65
C ILE A 35 8.40 -8.79 6.45
N ALA A 36 7.88 -8.64 5.22
CA ALA A 36 8.57 -9.08 4.01
C ALA A 36 9.92 -8.36 3.83
N GLY A 37 9.92 -7.02 3.99
CA GLY A 37 11.13 -6.20 3.93
C GLY A 37 12.11 -6.53 5.06
N ALA A 38 11.63 -6.66 6.30
CA ALA A 38 12.46 -7.07 7.44
C ALA A 38 13.13 -8.42 7.20
N ASN A 39 12.39 -9.41 6.72
CA ASN A 39 12.94 -10.74 6.41
C ASN A 39 14.04 -10.67 5.34
N LYS A 40 13.89 -9.85 4.31
CA LYS A 40 14.94 -9.65 3.29
C LYS A 40 16.15 -8.89 3.83
N LEU A 41 15.96 -7.96 4.77
CA LEU A 41 17.06 -7.20 5.40
C LEU A 41 17.85 -8.04 6.40
N PHE A 42 17.16 -8.78 7.28
CA PHE A 42 17.78 -9.40 8.45
C PHE A 42 18.02 -10.90 8.30
N VAL A 43 17.31 -11.59 7.39
CA VAL A 43 17.47 -13.04 7.16
C VAL A 43 18.28 -13.29 5.89
N ALA A 44 19.51 -13.79 6.03
CA ALA A 44 20.44 -13.98 4.91
C ALA A 44 19.85 -14.85 3.77
N GLY A 45 19.15 -15.94 4.10
CA GLY A 45 18.53 -16.79 3.10
C GLY A 45 17.46 -16.10 2.27
N ARG A 46 16.62 -15.26 2.90
CA ARG A 46 15.59 -14.47 2.18
C ARG A 46 16.21 -13.41 1.29
N ARG A 47 17.26 -12.76 1.77
CA ARG A 47 18.02 -11.79 0.98
C ARG A 47 18.66 -12.42 -0.23
N GLN A 48 19.26 -13.61 -0.09
CA GLN A 48 19.88 -14.36 -1.18
C GLN A 48 18.85 -14.70 -2.27
N ILE A 49 17.65 -15.18 -1.90
CA ILE A 49 16.56 -15.47 -2.85
C ILE A 49 16.18 -14.21 -3.65
N MET A 50 16.07 -13.05 -2.98
CA MET A 50 15.76 -11.78 -3.64
C MET A 50 16.87 -11.38 -4.61
N TYR A 51 18.14 -11.46 -4.18
CA TYR A 51 19.29 -11.20 -5.03
C TYR A 51 19.28 -12.08 -6.30
N GLU A 52 19.09 -13.39 -6.17
CA GLU A 52 19.01 -14.30 -7.31
C GLU A 52 17.85 -13.98 -8.24
N THR A 53 16.72 -13.54 -7.69
CA THR A 53 15.56 -13.10 -8.48
C THR A 53 15.91 -11.88 -9.35
N LEU A 54 16.58 -10.88 -8.78
CA LEU A 54 17.00 -9.69 -9.49
C LEU A 54 18.07 -10.00 -10.56
N VAL A 55 19.00 -10.93 -10.26
CA VAL A 55 19.99 -11.40 -11.25
C VAL A 55 19.31 -12.10 -12.42
N LYS A 56 18.37 -13.01 -12.17
CA LYS A 56 17.57 -13.68 -13.21
C LYS A 56 16.76 -12.71 -14.06
N ALA A 57 16.22 -11.66 -13.43
CA ALA A 57 15.48 -10.60 -14.10
C ALA A 57 16.39 -9.59 -14.83
N LYS A 58 17.72 -9.77 -14.81
CA LYS A 58 18.72 -8.88 -15.41
C LYS A 58 18.62 -7.42 -14.94
N VAL A 59 18.21 -7.21 -13.69
CA VAL A 59 18.13 -5.89 -13.10
C VAL A 59 19.57 -5.35 -12.91
N PRO A 60 19.87 -4.10 -13.31
CA PRO A 60 21.17 -3.52 -13.12
C PRO A 60 21.47 -3.37 -11.62
N PHE A 61 22.74 -3.57 -11.23
CA PHE A 61 23.20 -3.47 -9.85
C PHE A 61 22.37 -4.30 -8.86
N PRO A 62 22.25 -5.63 -9.03
CA PRO A 62 21.33 -6.46 -8.24
C PRO A 62 21.63 -6.43 -6.73
N HIS A 63 22.90 -6.28 -6.33
CA HIS A 63 23.26 -6.26 -4.91
C HIS A 63 22.72 -5.02 -4.18
N PRO A 64 23.02 -3.76 -4.57
CA PRO A 64 22.43 -2.59 -3.93
C PRO A 64 20.91 -2.54 -4.11
N MET A 65 20.38 -3.02 -5.23
CA MET A 65 18.95 -3.02 -5.50
C MET A 65 18.18 -3.95 -4.55
N THR A 66 18.78 -5.09 -4.16
CA THR A 66 18.22 -5.99 -3.14
C THR A 66 17.98 -5.24 -1.81
N TYR A 67 18.96 -4.47 -1.35
CA TYR A 67 18.81 -3.69 -0.11
C TYR A 67 17.81 -2.56 -0.29
N PHE A 68 17.88 -1.83 -1.40
CA PHE A 68 16.97 -0.72 -1.68
C PHE A 68 15.51 -1.16 -1.63
N VAL A 69 15.12 -2.18 -2.38
CA VAL A 69 13.77 -2.75 -2.38
C VAL A 69 13.37 -3.20 -0.98
N SER A 70 14.25 -3.91 -0.28
CA SER A 70 13.97 -4.40 1.08
C SER A 70 13.73 -3.27 2.08
N VAL A 71 14.48 -2.15 1.96
CA VAL A 71 14.27 -0.94 2.79
C VAL A 71 12.95 -0.27 2.45
N VAL A 72 12.63 -0.11 1.15
CA VAL A 72 11.34 0.48 0.71
C VAL A 72 10.17 -0.32 1.26
N GLU A 73 10.20 -1.65 1.15
CA GLU A 73 9.15 -2.51 1.70
C GLU A 73 9.06 -2.41 3.23
N PHE A 74 10.20 -2.44 3.94
CA PHE A 74 10.22 -2.38 5.39
C PHE A 74 9.72 -1.05 5.93
N VAL A 75 10.29 0.06 5.43
CA VAL A 75 9.95 1.41 5.88
C VAL A 75 8.55 1.78 5.41
N GLY A 76 8.24 1.58 4.13
CA GLY A 76 6.92 1.86 3.56
C GLY A 76 5.81 1.05 4.25
N GLY A 77 6.03 -0.23 4.48
CA GLY A 77 5.10 -1.09 5.21
C GLY A 77 4.90 -0.65 6.66
N SER A 78 5.97 -0.27 7.36
CA SER A 78 5.90 0.24 8.74
C SER A 78 5.13 1.56 8.83
N LEU A 79 5.41 2.51 7.95
CA LEU A 79 4.71 3.80 7.86
C LEU A 79 3.22 3.59 7.56
N LEU A 80 2.91 2.70 6.62
CA LEU A 80 1.54 2.37 6.25
C LEU A 80 0.78 1.72 7.41
N THR A 81 1.41 0.83 8.17
CA THR A 81 0.81 0.18 9.35
C THR A 81 0.39 1.23 10.39
N VAL A 82 1.27 2.14 10.73
CA VAL A 82 1.02 3.21 11.71
C VAL A 82 0.05 4.26 11.15
N GLY A 83 0.00 4.42 9.83
CA GLY A 83 -0.81 5.45 9.17
C GLY A 83 -0.15 6.82 9.21
N PHE A 84 1.17 6.84 9.08
CA PHE A 84 1.97 8.06 8.96
C PHE A 84 2.58 8.15 7.57
N LEU A 85 2.42 9.30 6.91
CA LEU A 85 2.76 9.51 5.51
C LEU A 85 2.17 8.41 4.58
N SER A 86 0.94 7.99 4.89
CA SER A 86 0.30 6.82 4.29
C SER A 86 0.24 6.89 2.77
N SER A 87 -0.10 8.04 2.20
CA SER A 87 -0.18 8.22 0.75
C SER A 87 1.20 8.08 0.09
N LEU A 88 2.25 8.63 0.70
CA LEU A 88 3.63 8.51 0.20
C LEU A 88 4.12 7.07 0.29
N ALA A 89 3.86 6.39 1.40
CA ALA A 89 4.17 4.97 1.58
C ALA A 89 3.46 4.10 0.53
N CYS A 90 2.16 4.35 0.29
CA CYS A 90 1.41 3.66 -0.77
C CYS A 90 2.01 3.89 -2.15
N VAL A 91 2.41 5.12 -2.50
CA VAL A 91 3.05 5.41 -3.79
C VAL A 91 4.39 4.68 -3.93
N ALA A 92 5.23 4.68 -2.89
CA ALA A 92 6.51 3.98 -2.92
C ALA A 92 6.33 2.45 -3.10
N LEU A 93 5.41 1.83 -2.35
CA LEU A 93 5.10 0.40 -2.46
C LEU A 93 4.40 0.05 -3.77
N LEU A 94 3.56 0.95 -4.31
CA LEU A 94 2.93 0.81 -5.62
C LEU A 94 3.99 0.75 -6.73
N VAL A 95 4.95 1.68 -6.72
CA VAL A 95 6.05 1.70 -7.70
C VAL A 95 6.88 0.42 -7.57
N ASP A 96 7.19 -0.02 -6.36
CA ASP A 96 7.92 -1.26 -6.12
C ASP A 96 7.20 -2.48 -6.73
N MET A 97 5.89 -2.62 -6.52
CA MET A 97 5.09 -3.69 -7.09
C MET A 97 4.99 -3.61 -8.62
N LEU A 98 4.86 -2.41 -9.20
CA LEU A 98 4.86 -2.23 -10.65
C LEU A 98 6.20 -2.65 -11.26
N VAL A 99 7.31 -2.26 -10.64
CA VAL A 99 8.65 -2.70 -11.08
C VAL A 99 8.79 -4.21 -10.97
N ALA A 100 8.33 -4.84 -9.88
CA ALA A 100 8.35 -6.30 -9.72
C ALA A 100 7.54 -7.01 -10.82
N ILE A 101 6.34 -6.51 -11.16
CA ILE A 101 5.52 -7.04 -12.26
C ILE A 101 6.30 -6.96 -13.57
N LEU A 102 6.80 -5.78 -13.92
CA LEU A 102 7.45 -5.53 -15.22
C LEU A 102 8.76 -6.29 -15.38
N THR A 103 9.55 -6.42 -14.32
CA THR A 103 10.89 -7.01 -14.41
C THR A 103 10.90 -8.52 -14.21
N THR A 104 10.09 -9.03 -13.28
CA THR A 104 10.16 -10.43 -12.86
C THR A 104 8.95 -11.23 -13.29
N ARG A 105 7.73 -10.73 -13.07
CA ARG A 105 6.51 -11.52 -13.24
C ARG A 105 6.10 -11.69 -14.68
N LEU A 106 6.10 -10.64 -15.49
CA LEU A 106 5.77 -10.72 -16.90
C LEU A 106 6.75 -11.63 -17.67
N SER A 107 8.03 -11.61 -17.30
CA SER A 107 9.06 -12.47 -17.92
C SER A 107 8.91 -13.94 -17.53
N ALA A 108 8.29 -14.24 -16.41
CA ALA A 108 8.06 -15.60 -15.89
C ALA A 108 6.75 -16.21 -16.39
N MET A 109 5.87 -15.42 -17.02
CA MET A 109 4.58 -15.93 -17.52
C MET A 109 4.78 -16.92 -18.69
N PRO A 110 3.96 -17.98 -18.76
CA PRO A 110 4.01 -18.95 -19.84
C PRO A 110 3.78 -18.29 -21.21
N LYS A 111 4.55 -18.70 -22.20
CA LYS A 111 4.42 -18.19 -23.58
C LYS A 111 3.40 -19.02 -24.36
N GLY A 112 2.67 -18.38 -25.28
CA GLY A 112 1.72 -19.08 -26.17
C GLY A 112 0.32 -19.28 -25.56
N LEU A 113 0.01 -18.60 -24.48
CA LEU A 113 -1.35 -18.59 -23.91
C LEU A 113 -2.33 -17.84 -24.83
N SER A 114 -3.61 -18.24 -24.80
CA SER A 114 -4.68 -17.43 -25.37
C SER A 114 -4.82 -16.12 -24.58
N PRO A 115 -5.36 -15.03 -25.16
CA PRO A 115 -5.51 -13.75 -24.45
C PRO A 115 -6.29 -13.85 -23.13
N LEU A 116 -7.30 -14.72 -23.07
CA LEU A 116 -8.09 -14.96 -21.87
C LEU A 116 -7.28 -15.66 -20.78
N ASN A 117 -6.56 -16.73 -21.13
CA ASN A 117 -5.71 -17.45 -20.17
C ASN A 117 -4.55 -16.59 -19.68
N TRP A 118 -3.99 -15.74 -20.58
CA TRP A 118 -2.96 -14.79 -20.18
C TRP A 118 -3.49 -13.75 -19.19
N LEU A 119 -4.69 -13.23 -19.42
CA LEU A 119 -5.33 -12.29 -18.49
C LEU A 119 -5.66 -12.94 -17.17
N ASP A 120 -6.13 -14.19 -17.17
CA ASP A 120 -6.40 -14.97 -15.95
C ASP A 120 -5.13 -15.12 -15.11
N ASP A 121 -4.05 -15.65 -15.71
CA ASP A 121 -2.76 -15.80 -15.03
C ASP A 121 -2.19 -14.47 -14.52
N PHE A 122 -2.34 -13.38 -15.30
CA PHE A 122 -1.90 -12.04 -14.89
C PHE A 122 -2.68 -11.52 -13.68
N LEU A 123 -4.00 -11.66 -13.67
CA LEU A 123 -4.84 -11.23 -12.55
C LEU A 123 -4.64 -12.09 -11.29
N TYR A 124 -4.12 -13.31 -11.46
CA TYR A 124 -3.79 -14.20 -10.35
C TYR A 124 -2.48 -13.82 -9.64
N LEU A 125 -1.69 -12.89 -10.21
CA LEU A 125 -0.48 -12.40 -9.56
C LEU A 125 -0.83 -11.59 -8.30
N PRO A 126 -0.26 -11.94 -7.13
CA PRO A 126 -0.53 -11.18 -5.90
C PRO A 126 -0.09 -9.71 -6.01
N GLU A 127 0.94 -9.43 -6.79
CA GLU A 127 1.43 -8.06 -7.04
C GLU A 127 0.35 -7.18 -7.70
N VAL A 128 -0.47 -7.74 -8.58
CA VAL A 128 -1.59 -7.03 -9.22
C VAL A 128 -2.64 -6.64 -8.17
N LEU A 129 -2.97 -7.53 -7.24
CA LEU A 129 -3.87 -7.23 -6.14
C LEU A 129 -3.30 -6.14 -5.21
N TYR A 130 -2.00 -6.18 -4.91
CA TYR A 130 -1.36 -5.14 -4.10
C TYR A 130 -1.41 -3.78 -4.79
N VAL A 131 -1.16 -3.71 -6.11
CA VAL A 131 -1.30 -2.50 -6.91
C VAL A 131 -2.72 -1.92 -6.79
N LEU A 132 -3.76 -2.74 -6.94
CA LEU A 132 -5.15 -2.31 -6.80
C LEU A 132 -5.46 -1.78 -5.39
N PHE A 133 -4.99 -2.46 -4.35
CA PHE A 133 -5.16 -2.00 -2.97
C PHE A 133 -4.42 -0.71 -2.68
N PHE A 134 -3.21 -0.52 -3.18
CA PHE A 134 -2.49 0.75 -3.02
C PHE A 134 -3.18 1.91 -3.72
N ILE A 135 -3.66 1.71 -4.97
CA ILE A 135 -4.46 2.71 -5.69
C ILE A 135 -5.72 3.05 -4.89
N TRP A 136 -6.41 2.03 -4.39
CA TRP A 136 -7.62 2.23 -3.58
C TRP A 136 -7.32 3.00 -2.29
N LEU A 137 -6.24 2.67 -1.57
CA LEU A 137 -5.82 3.39 -0.36
C LEU A 137 -5.42 4.85 -0.65
N ILE A 138 -4.74 5.12 -1.78
CA ILE A 138 -4.39 6.48 -2.20
C ILE A 138 -5.68 7.29 -2.45
N CYS A 139 -6.67 6.71 -3.15
CA CYS A 139 -7.93 7.37 -3.45
C CYS A 139 -8.84 7.53 -2.22
N SER A 140 -8.86 6.54 -1.31
CA SER A 140 -9.69 6.56 -0.10
C SER A 140 -9.10 7.43 1.01
N GLY A 141 -7.81 7.75 0.91
CA GLY A 141 -7.05 8.44 1.95
C GLY A 141 -6.67 7.55 3.13
N PRO A 142 -5.94 8.11 4.12
CA PRO A 142 -5.37 7.36 5.23
C PRO A 142 -6.40 6.80 6.23
N GLY A 143 -7.65 7.25 6.12
CA GLY A 143 -8.75 6.90 7.04
C GLY A 143 -8.70 7.67 8.36
N LYS A 144 -9.86 7.77 9.03
CA LYS A 144 -10.04 8.54 10.28
C LYS A 144 -9.19 8.02 11.45
N LEU A 145 -8.79 6.75 11.39
CA LEU A 145 -7.97 6.07 12.41
C LEU A 145 -6.49 6.00 11.98
N SER A 146 -5.93 7.14 11.55
CA SER A 146 -4.53 7.28 11.13
C SER A 146 -3.84 8.44 11.83
N VAL A 147 -2.53 8.37 11.97
CA VAL A 147 -1.72 9.49 12.47
C VAL A 147 -1.83 10.69 11.53
N ASP A 148 -1.86 10.47 10.22
CA ASP A 148 -2.03 11.52 9.22
C ASP A 148 -3.32 12.32 9.41
N TYR A 149 -4.42 11.63 9.70
CA TYR A 149 -5.71 12.28 9.94
C TYR A 149 -5.69 13.13 11.21
N TRP A 150 -5.07 12.62 12.29
CA TRP A 150 -4.95 13.32 13.56
C TRP A 150 -4.10 14.59 13.41
N LEU A 151 -2.96 14.50 12.73
CA LEU A 151 -2.10 15.66 12.46
C LEU A 151 -2.78 16.72 11.57
N ALA A 152 -3.54 16.29 10.55
CA ALA A 152 -4.29 17.21 9.69
C ALA A 152 -5.43 17.92 10.45
N ALA A 153 -6.10 17.23 11.36
CA ALA A 153 -7.17 17.81 12.18
C ALA A 153 -6.61 18.87 13.15
N ASP A 154 -5.47 18.62 13.77
CA ASP A 154 -4.81 19.55 14.70
C ASP A 154 -4.29 20.82 13.98
N GLY A 155 -3.76 20.66 12.76
CA GLY A 155 -3.33 21.77 11.91
C GLY A 155 -4.46 22.74 11.56
N ASN A 156 -5.67 22.27 11.31
CA ASN A 156 -6.83 23.10 11.02
C ASN A 156 -7.26 23.95 12.24
N HIS A 157 -7.23 23.39 13.43
CA HIS A 157 -7.55 24.12 14.68
C HIS A 157 -6.55 25.22 15.00
N MET A 158 -5.27 25.05 14.66
CA MET A 158 -4.25 26.09 14.83
C MET A 158 -4.40 27.24 13.83
N SER A 159 -4.76 26.92 12.59
CA SER A 159 -5.00 27.91 11.54
C SER A 159 -6.21 28.82 11.87
N GLU A 160 -7.32 28.25 12.36
CA GLU A 160 -8.49 29.01 12.81
C GLU A 160 -8.14 29.94 13.97
N LYS A 161 -7.43 29.45 15.00
CA LYS A 161 -7.02 30.27 16.14
C LYS A 161 -6.08 31.42 15.72
N SER A 162 -5.22 31.22 14.73
CA SER A 162 -4.34 32.27 14.20
C SER A 162 -5.13 33.33 13.46
N ALA A 163 -6.13 32.94 12.64
CA ALA A 163 -7.01 33.85 11.94
C ALA A 163 -7.85 34.72 12.88
N TYR A 164 -8.40 34.14 13.97
CA TYR A 164 -9.13 34.88 15.00
C TYR A 164 -8.24 35.87 15.76
N ARG A 165 -6.98 35.52 16.06
CA ARG A 165 -6.04 36.46 16.71
C ARG A 165 -5.68 37.65 15.84
N GLY A 166 -5.57 37.47 14.52
CA GLY A 166 -5.29 38.55 13.57
C GLY A 166 -6.44 39.53 13.43
N LEU A 167 -7.68 39.14 13.72
CA LEU A 167 -8.88 40.00 13.66
C LEU A 167 -9.13 40.76 14.96
N THR A 168 -8.50 40.39 16.06
CA THR A 168 -8.71 41.01 17.39
C THR A 168 -7.51 41.83 17.88
N SER A 169 -6.46 42.00 17.08
CA SER A 169 -5.38 42.96 17.37
C SER A 169 -5.80 44.37 16.87
N PRO A 170 -5.85 45.39 17.74
CA PRO A 170 -6.22 46.75 17.40
C PRO A 170 -5.20 47.44 16.49
#